data_f3b18bb1dffec8fa6bc06f2be31ab1eb
#
_entry.id   f3b18bb1dffec8fa6bc06f2be31ab1eb
#
_cell.length_a   1.000
_cell.length_b   1.000
_cell.length_c   1.000
_cell.angle_alpha   90.00
_cell.angle_beta   90.00
_cell.angle_gamma   90.00
#
_symmetry.space_group_name_H-M   'P 1'
#
loop_
_entity.id
_entity.type
_entity.pdbx_description
1 polymer ?
#
loop_
_entity_poly.entity_id
_entity_poly.type
_entity_poly.pdbx_seq_one_letter_code
_entity_poly.pdbx_strand_id
1 'polypeptide(L)'
;NISETFATNYINMAGLTIYSTQDSDIQKQMETECSKKKYKLASRNSDDSSQAAMVIIDHKTGNVVGCTGGLGEKTTARSFNRATQSVRQTGSAIKPIAVLLPAIDKKIITAATIFDDTEQDFENNYHPTDYSKSLGKITVRRAVESSQNIPFVEIMEKLKPKNSIKYLEKMGVTTLTEEDNSLPLALGGLEKGISPLQMAGAVSYTHLTLPTNSR
;
A
#
# COMPACT_ATOMS: atom_id res chain seq x y z
N ASN A 1 21.28 10.82 27.29
CA ASN A 1 19.86 10.55 26.99
C ASN A 1 19.03 11.65 27.64
N ILE A 2 18.24 12.37 26.84
CA ILE A 2 17.30 13.39 27.31
C ILE A 2 15.99 12.65 27.67
N SER A 3 15.41 12.94 28.84
CA SER A 3 14.12 12.32 29.19
C SER A 3 13.00 12.84 28.28
N GLU A 4 11.98 12.00 28.01
CA GLU A 4 10.82 12.36 27.18
C GLU A 4 10.11 13.61 27.73
N THR A 5 9.98 13.70 29.04
CA THR A 5 9.38 14.88 29.71
C THR A 5 10.17 16.15 29.43
N PHE A 6 11.51 16.09 29.53
CA PHE A 6 12.36 17.25 29.21
C PHE A 6 12.25 17.64 27.74
N ALA A 7 12.29 16.66 26.81
CA ALA A 7 12.15 16.91 25.39
C ALA A 7 10.79 17.57 25.04
N THR A 8 9.72 17.09 25.65
CA THR A 8 8.36 17.64 25.48
C THR A 8 8.28 19.08 25.99
N ASN A 9 8.79 19.36 27.18
CA ASN A 9 8.81 20.71 27.74
C ASN A 9 9.66 21.65 26.90
N TYR A 10 10.83 21.19 26.44
CA TYR A 10 11.72 21.98 25.60
C TYR A 10 11.03 22.37 24.28
N ILE A 11 10.40 21.40 23.58
CA ILE A 11 9.69 21.65 22.33
C ILE A 11 8.56 22.68 22.50
N ASN A 12 7.82 22.59 23.61
CA ASN A 12 6.70 23.51 23.88
C ASN A 12 7.14 24.93 24.27
N MET A 13 8.34 25.09 24.82
CA MET A 13 8.82 26.37 25.38
C MET A 13 9.88 27.07 24.52
N ALA A 14 10.50 26.37 23.58
CA ALA A 14 11.66 26.87 22.82
C ALA A 14 11.30 27.80 21.64
N GLY A 15 10.02 28.06 21.39
CA GLY A 15 9.58 28.93 20.28
C GLY A 15 10.05 28.45 18.90
N LEU A 16 10.03 27.13 18.68
CA LEU A 16 10.53 26.50 17.46
C LEU A 16 9.66 26.88 16.25
N THR A 17 10.32 27.16 15.13
CA THR A 17 9.67 27.24 13.82
C THR A 17 9.77 25.89 13.13
N ILE A 18 8.61 25.31 12.76
CA ILE A 18 8.54 24.02 12.10
C ILE A 18 8.24 24.24 10.61
N TYR A 19 9.14 23.80 9.74
CA TYR A 19 8.92 23.74 8.30
C TYR A 19 8.36 22.36 7.96
N SER A 20 7.16 22.30 7.37
CA SER A 20 6.53 21.06 6.94
C SER A 20 6.40 21.00 5.42
N THR A 21 6.21 19.80 4.88
CA THR A 21 5.94 19.58 3.46
C THR A 21 4.45 19.67 3.13
N GLN A 22 3.60 19.90 4.14
CA GLN A 22 2.15 19.97 3.97
C GLN A 22 1.76 21.14 3.06
N ASP A 23 0.93 20.84 2.05
CA ASP A 23 0.24 21.83 1.26
C ASP A 23 -1.11 22.14 1.92
N SER A 24 -1.33 23.39 2.30
CA SER A 24 -2.53 23.82 3.05
C SER A 24 -3.81 23.67 2.24
N ASP A 25 -3.76 23.86 0.93
CA ASP A 25 -4.93 23.77 0.06
C ASP A 25 -5.32 22.30 -0.17
N ILE A 26 -4.33 21.44 -0.42
CA ILE A 26 -4.51 19.99 -0.52
C ILE A 26 -5.08 19.45 0.80
N GLN A 27 -4.47 19.80 1.93
CA GLN A 27 -4.92 19.34 3.25
C GLN A 27 -6.38 19.77 3.53
N LYS A 28 -6.71 21.02 3.28
CA LYS A 28 -8.07 21.56 3.46
C LYS A 28 -9.09 20.83 2.57
N GLN A 29 -8.72 20.54 1.33
CA GLN A 29 -9.57 19.79 0.41
C GLN A 29 -9.81 18.35 0.93
N MET A 30 -8.78 17.68 1.40
CA MET A 30 -8.88 16.34 1.97
C MET A 30 -9.79 16.33 3.22
N GLU A 31 -9.62 17.26 4.13
CA GLU A 31 -10.45 17.40 5.34
C GLU A 31 -11.91 17.70 4.97
N THR A 32 -12.14 18.59 4.01
CA THR A 32 -13.47 18.90 3.50
C THR A 32 -14.17 17.67 2.93
N GLU A 33 -13.47 16.87 2.12
CA GLU A 33 -14.05 15.62 1.60
C GLU A 33 -14.30 14.60 2.71
N CYS A 34 -13.34 14.37 3.60
CA CYS A 34 -13.46 13.41 4.68
C CYS A 34 -14.54 13.78 5.72
N SER A 35 -14.96 15.04 5.80
CA SER A 35 -16.02 15.48 6.70
C SER A 35 -17.44 15.19 6.16
N LYS A 36 -17.59 14.88 4.87
CA LYS A 36 -18.91 14.68 4.25
C LYS A 36 -19.62 13.44 4.79
N LYS A 37 -20.86 13.61 5.23
CA LYS A 37 -21.68 12.53 5.82
C LYS A 37 -21.88 11.32 4.91
N LYS A 38 -21.84 11.51 3.58
CA LYS A 38 -22.02 10.44 2.59
C LYS A 38 -21.00 9.29 2.68
N TYR A 39 -19.84 9.54 3.30
CA TYR A 39 -18.82 8.52 3.49
C TYR A 39 -18.93 7.75 4.81
N LYS A 40 -19.76 8.24 5.74
CA LYS A 40 -20.03 7.56 7.01
C LYS A 40 -21.13 6.51 6.82
N LEU A 41 -20.70 5.30 6.48
CA LEU A 41 -21.61 4.17 6.35
C LEU A 41 -21.77 3.49 7.72
N ALA A 42 -23.00 3.12 8.06
CA ALA A 42 -23.26 2.35 9.27
C ALA A 42 -22.65 0.95 9.15
N SER A 43 -22.05 0.46 10.23
CA SER A 43 -21.64 -0.93 10.32
C SER A 43 -22.88 -1.82 10.42
N ARG A 44 -22.81 -3.05 9.85
CA ARG A 44 -23.89 -4.04 10.01
C ARG A 44 -23.89 -4.70 11.39
N ASN A 45 -22.75 -4.69 12.08
CA ASN A 45 -22.51 -5.52 13.26
C ASN A 45 -22.04 -4.74 14.49
N SER A 46 -21.93 -3.40 14.42
CA SER A 46 -21.53 -2.55 15.54
C SER A 46 -22.13 -1.14 15.40
N ASP A 47 -22.16 -0.39 16.51
CA ASP A 47 -22.57 1.03 16.54
C ASP A 47 -21.51 1.95 15.91
N ASP A 48 -20.37 1.41 15.49
CA ASP A 48 -19.30 2.15 14.87
C ASP A 48 -19.64 2.51 13.42
N SER A 49 -19.27 3.71 13.02
CA SER A 49 -19.32 4.11 11.60
C SER A 49 -18.05 3.69 10.86
N SER A 50 -18.18 3.46 9.54
CA SER A 50 -17.04 3.24 8.67
C SER A 50 -15.99 4.35 8.82
N GLN A 51 -14.73 3.99 8.64
CA GLN A 51 -13.60 4.91 8.66
C GLN A 51 -12.81 4.80 7.36
N ALA A 52 -12.18 5.91 6.97
CA ALA A 52 -11.22 5.94 5.88
C ALA A 52 -10.05 6.85 6.25
N ALA A 53 -8.91 6.59 5.65
CA ALA A 53 -7.73 7.42 5.80
C ALA A 53 -7.10 7.63 4.43
N MET A 54 -6.41 8.75 4.25
CA MET A 54 -5.83 9.13 2.98
C MET A 54 -4.46 9.78 3.19
N VAL A 55 -3.52 9.47 2.29
CA VAL A 55 -2.22 10.13 2.17
C VAL A 55 -2.04 10.59 0.73
N ILE A 56 -1.52 11.78 0.54
CA ILE A 56 -1.10 12.29 -0.76
C ILE A 56 0.40 12.58 -0.70
N ILE A 57 1.13 11.97 -1.63
CA ILE A 57 2.57 12.17 -1.80
C ILE A 57 2.80 12.84 -3.16
N ASP A 58 3.59 13.90 -3.17
CA ASP A 58 4.12 14.44 -4.41
C ASP A 58 5.18 13.48 -4.97
N HIS A 59 4.84 12.81 -6.06
CA HIS A 59 5.71 11.81 -6.68
C HIS A 59 7.03 12.39 -7.24
N LYS A 60 7.16 13.70 -7.41
CA LYS A 60 8.38 14.33 -7.88
C LYS A 60 9.40 14.54 -6.77
N THR A 61 8.91 14.81 -5.57
CA THR A 61 9.76 15.16 -4.42
C THR A 61 9.78 14.06 -3.35
N GLY A 62 8.80 13.16 -3.34
CA GLY A 62 8.58 12.18 -2.27
C GLY A 62 7.94 12.78 -1.01
N ASN A 63 7.59 14.07 -1.03
CA ASN A 63 7.02 14.75 0.11
C ASN A 63 5.57 14.37 0.36
N VAL A 64 5.21 14.14 1.63
CA VAL A 64 3.81 14.03 2.04
C VAL A 64 3.21 15.42 2.07
N VAL A 65 2.31 15.71 1.14
CA VAL A 65 1.67 17.02 1.00
C VAL A 65 0.29 17.09 1.67
N GLY A 66 -0.31 15.95 2.00
CA GLY A 66 -1.57 15.87 2.73
C GLY A 66 -1.79 14.53 3.41
N CYS A 67 -2.45 14.55 4.58
CA CYS A 67 -2.73 13.35 5.36
C CYS A 67 -4.00 13.52 6.19
N THR A 68 -4.95 12.57 6.07
CA THR A 68 -6.13 12.47 6.94
C THR A 68 -6.22 11.08 7.54
N GLY A 69 -6.39 11.01 8.87
CA GLY A 69 -6.38 9.75 9.63
C GLY A 69 -7.76 9.17 9.91
N GLY A 70 -8.83 9.79 9.43
CA GLY A 70 -10.20 9.33 9.68
C GLY A 70 -11.26 10.16 8.97
N LEU A 71 -12.52 9.71 9.02
CA LEU A 71 -13.69 10.43 8.54
C LEU A 71 -14.29 11.30 9.63
N GLY A 72 -14.88 12.44 9.22
CA GLY A 72 -15.54 13.39 10.09
C GLY A 72 -14.61 14.45 10.64
N GLU A 73 -15.18 15.35 11.46
CA GLU A 73 -14.42 16.40 12.11
C GLU A 73 -13.49 15.82 13.20
N LYS A 74 -12.29 16.36 13.27
CA LYS A 74 -11.33 16.01 14.30
C LYS A 74 -11.64 16.80 15.58
N THR A 75 -12.27 16.16 16.53
CA THR A 75 -12.70 16.77 17.81
C THR A 75 -11.69 16.62 18.94
N THR A 76 -10.73 15.70 18.81
CA THR A 76 -9.73 15.41 19.86
C THR A 76 -8.32 15.49 19.31
N ALA A 77 -7.39 16.02 20.13
CA ALA A 77 -5.98 15.97 19.83
C ALA A 77 -5.43 14.54 19.99
N ARG A 78 -4.37 14.19 19.25
CA ARG A 78 -3.69 12.89 19.32
C ARG A 78 -4.59 11.68 19.09
N SER A 79 -5.68 11.84 18.31
CA SER A 79 -6.52 10.71 17.88
C SER A 79 -5.73 9.75 17.00
N PHE A 80 -6.18 8.48 16.98
CA PHE A 80 -5.54 7.44 16.17
C PHE A 80 -5.56 7.81 14.69
N ASN A 81 -4.38 7.95 14.09
CA ASN A 81 -4.20 8.28 12.68
C ASN A 81 -4.10 7.00 11.85
N ARG A 82 -5.18 6.61 11.20
CA ARG A 82 -5.23 5.40 10.39
C ARG A 82 -4.34 5.45 9.14
N ALA A 83 -3.98 6.63 8.68
CA ALA A 83 -3.08 6.77 7.53
C ALA A 83 -1.65 6.31 7.85
N THR A 84 -1.22 6.44 9.09
CA THR A 84 0.15 6.17 9.54
C THR A 84 0.26 5.01 10.52
N GLN A 85 -0.79 4.75 11.31
CA GLN A 85 -0.75 3.80 12.43
C GLN A 85 -1.56 2.52 12.18
N SER A 86 -2.52 2.54 11.24
CA SER A 86 -3.32 1.35 10.90
C SER A 86 -2.64 0.58 9.79
N VAL A 87 -2.33 -0.68 10.04
CA VAL A 87 -1.86 -1.63 9.03
C VAL A 87 -2.98 -2.60 8.68
N ARG A 88 -3.15 -2.90 7.40
CA ARG A 88 -4.18 -3.81 6.90
C ARG A 88 -3.68 -4.56 5.68
N GLN A 89 -4.29 -5.70 5.41
CA GLN A 89 -4.10 -6.41 4.16
C GLN A 89 -4.49 -5.50 2.99
N THR A 90 -3.63 -5.43 1.99
CA THR A 90 -3.76 -4.51 0.86
C THR A 90 -4.63 -5.06 -0.25
N GLY A 91 -4.86 -6.37 -0.25
CA GLY A 91 -5.48 -7.04 -1.38
C GLY A 91 -4.72 -6.78 -2.68
N SER A 92 -5.42 -6.80 -3.79
CA SER A 92 -4.83 -6.63 -5.14
C SER A 92 -4.10 -5.29 -5.37
N ALA A 93 -4.24 -4.32 -4.48
CA ALA A 93 -3.48 -3.07 -4.59
C ALA A 93 -1.97 -3.29 -4.49
N ILE A 94 -1.51 -4.39 -3.90
CA ILE A 94 -0.08 -4.72 -3.77
C ILE A 94 0.53 -5.24 -5.09
N LYS A 95 -0.27 -5.78 -6.00
CA LYS A 95 0.21 -6.46 -7.23
C LYS A 95 1.26 -5.64 -8.01
N PRO A 96 1.11 -4.33 -8.20
CA PRO A 96 2.11 -3.53 -8.89
C PRO A 96 3.49 -3.55 -8.23
N ILE A 97 3.55 -3.41 -6.91
CA ILE A 97 4.81 -3.24 -6.17
C ILE A 97 5.42 -4.58 -5.71
N ALA A 98 4.60 -5.56 -5.35
CA ALA A 98 5.09 -6.86 -4.88
C ALA A 98 5.34 -7.86 -6.00
N VAL A 99 4.65 -7.75 -7.14
CA VAL A 99 4.71 -8.75 -8.22
C VAL A 99 5.27 -8.16 -9.50
N LEU A 100 4.59 -7.14 -10.07
CA LEU A 100 4.94 -6.64 -11.39
C LEU A 100 6.31 -6.00 -11.42
N LEU A 101 6.57 -5.03 -10.53
CA LEU A 101 7.83 -4.32 -10.48
C LEU A 101 9.03 -5.27 -10.37
N PRO A 102 9.13 -6.16 -9.36
CA PRO A 102 10.26 -7.04 -9.24
C PRO A 102 10.36 -8.08 -10.38
N ALA A 103 9.23 -8.56 -10.90
CA ALA A 103 9.25 -9.55 -11.97
C ALA A 103 9.68 -8.94 -13.33
N ILE A 104 9.32 -7.67 -13.59
CA ILE A 104 9.77 -6.94 -14.78
C ILE A 104 11.24 -6.58 -14.65
N ASP A 105 11.67 -6.05 -13.51
CA ASP A 105 13.08 -5.69 -13.25
C ASP A 105 14.00 -6.89 -13.39
N LYS A 106 13.58 -8.05 -12.90
CA LYS A 106 14.29 -9.33 -13.05
C LYS A 106 14.11 -9.98 -14.44
N LYS A 107 13.41 -9.35 -15.36
CA LYS A 107 13.17 -9.85 -16.73
C LYS A 107 12.45 -11.21 -16.77
N ILE A 108 11.67 -11.53 -15.74
CA ILE A 108 10.86 -12.76 -15.67
C ILE A 108 9.63 -12.62 -16.58
N ILE A 109 9.07 -11.41 -16.66
CA ILE A 109 7.89 -11.10 -17.45
C ILE A 109 8.05 -9.79 -18.24
N THR A 110 7.18 -9.65 -19.22
CA THR A 110 6.85 -8.39 -19.90
C THR A 110 5.35 -8.19 -19.90
N ALA A 111 4.86 -7.04 -20.30
CA ALA A 111 3.42 -6.78 -20.43
C ALA A 111 2.72 -7.74 -21.44
N ALA A 112 3.46 -8.31 -22.40
CA ALA A 112 2.98 -9.23 -23.42
C ALA A 112 3.13 -10.71 -23.03
N THR A 113 3.80 -11.04 -21.93
CA THR A 113 3.92 -12.42 -21.46
C THR A 113 2.52 -13.00 -21.21
N ILE A 114 2.30 -14.23 -21.65
CA ILE A 114 1.00 -14.92 -21.56
C ILE A 114 1.04 -15.91 -20.41
N PHE A 115 -0.05 -15.91 -19.62
CA PHE A 115 -0.35 -16.87 -18.57
C PHE A 115 -1.71 -17.51 -18.81
N ASP A 116 -1.92 -18.70 -18.27
CA ASP A 116 -3.24 -19.35 -18.30
C ASP A 116 -3.96 -19.03 -16.97
N ASP A 117 -5.11 -18.39 -17.10
CA ASP A 117 -5.94 -17.93 -15.98
C ASP A 117 -6.93 -19.01 -15.51
N THR A 118 -6.65 -20.27 -15.79
CA THR A 118 -7.47 -21.39 -15.28
C THR A 118 -7.09 -21.74 -13.84
N GLU A 119 -8.10 -22.10 -13.06
CA GLU A 119 -7.88 -22.54 -11.68
C GLU A 119 -6.87 -23.70 -11.63
N GLN A 120 -5.92 -23.59 -10.73
CA GLN A 120 -4.86 -24.58 -10.52
C GLN A 120 -4.35 -24.55 -9.07
N ASP A 121 -3.75 -25.66 -8.66
CA ASP A 121 -3.07 -25.76 -7.38
C ASP A 121 -1.62 -25.29 -7.47
N PHE A 122 -1.19 -24.59 -6.45
CA PHE A 122 0.19 -24.11 -6.29
C PHE A 122 0.90 -24.81 -5.12
N GLU A 123 2.18 -24.50 -4.91
CA GLU A 123 2.96 -25.04 -3.78
C GLU A 123 2.19 -24.88 -2.45
N ASN A 124 2.38 -25.84 -1.55
CA ASN A 124 1.74 -25.91 -0.24
C ASN A 124 0.20 -25.98 -0.27
N ASN A 125 -0.38 -26.59 -1.28
CA ASN A 125 -1.84 -26.70 -1.48
C ASN A 125 -2.53 -25.32 -1.49
N TYR A 126 -1.84 -24.28 -1.95
CA TYR A 126 -2.46 -22.98 -2.10
C TYR A 126 -3.33 -22.97 -3.36
N HIS A 127 -4.62 -22.71 -3.16
CA HIS A 127 -5.64 -22.72 -4.20
C HIS A 127 -6.33 -21.35 -4.31
N PRO A 128 -5.72 -20.38 -5.01
CA PRO A 128 -6.33 -19.08 -5.23
C PRO A 128 -7.49 -19.17 -6.22
N THR A 129 -8.50 -18.34 -6.01
CA THR A 129 -9.62 -18.19 -6.93
C THR A 129 -9.69 -16.75 -7.44
N ASP A 130 -10.22 -16.59 -8.66
CA ASP A 130 -10.53 -15.28 -9.20
C ASP A 130 -11.87 -14.74 -8.71
N TYR A 131 -12.02 -13.42 -8.65
CA TYR A 131 -13.30 -12.81 -8.36
C TYR A 131 -14.29 -12.96 -9.54
N SER A 132 -13.77 -13.03 -10.76
CA SER A 132 -14.52 -13.20 -11.99
C SER A 132 -14.23 -14.57 -12.61
N LYS A 133 -14.94 -14.90 -13.69
CA LYS A 133 -14.66 -16.11 -14.46
C LYS A 133 -13.25 -16.06 -15.05
N SER A 134 -12.59 -17.23 -15.12
CA SER A 134 -11.34 -17.40 -15.85
C SER A 134 -11.45 -16.85 -17.29
N LEU A 135 -10.40 -16.16 -17.69
CA LEU A 135 -10.25 -15.59 -19.04
C LEU A 135 -9.41 -16.48 -19.98
N GLY A 136 -8.95 -17.65 -19.49
CA GLY A 136 -8.05 -18.53 -20.22
C GLY A 136 -6.68 -17.91 -20.45
N LYS A 137 -6.09 -18.10 -21.64
CA LYS A 137 -4.77 -17.54 -21.95
C LYS A 137 -4.83 -16.04 -22.16
N ILE A 138 -4.24 -15.27 -21.24
CA ILE A 138 -4.23 -13.80 -21.25
C ILE A 138 -2.82 -13.25 -21.08
N THR A 139 -2.61 -12.04 -21.56
CA THR A 139 -1.36 -11.31 -21.32
C THR A 139 -1.31 -10.76 -19.90
N VAL A 140 -0.10 -10.49 -19.38
CA VAL A 140 0.09 -9.79 -18.11
C VAL A 140 -0.69 -8.47 -18.08
N ARG A 141 -0.69 -7.70 -19.19
CA ARG A 141 -1.49 -6.48 -19.30
C ARG A 141 -2.96 -6.73 -19.02
N ARG A 142 -3.52 -7.76 -19.66
CA ARG A 142 -4.93 -8.11 -19.47
C ARG A 142 -5.23 -8.59 -18.06
N ALA A 143 -4.32 -9.36 -17.46
CA ALA A 143 -4.43 -9.80 -16.08
C ALA A 143 -4.47 -8.62 -15.09
N VAL A 144 -3.67 -7.57 -15.36
CA VAL A 144 -3.69 -6.32 -14.58
C VAL A 144 -5.04 -5.60 -14.71
N GLU A 145 -5.52 -5.40 -15.94
CA GLU A 145 -6.79 -4.70 -16.22
C GLU A 145 -7.98 -5.35 -15.53
N SER A 146 -8.01 -6.70 -15.50
CA SER A 146 -9.08 -7.48 -14.90
C SER A 146 -8.83 -7.86 -13.44
N SER A 147 -7.63 -7.54 -12.91
CA SER A 147 -7.18 -7.93 -11.58
C SER A 147 -7.27 -9.43 -11.30
N GLN A 148 -7.07 -10.29 -12.32
CA GLN A 148 -7.05 -11.75 -12.15
C GLN A 148 -5.98 -12.16 -11.11
N ASN A 149 -6.25 -13.23 -10.38
CA ASN A 149 -5.37 -13.68 -9.29
C ASN A 149 -4.38 -14.75 -9.73
N ILE A 150 -4.84 -15.73 -10.53
CA ILE A 150 -4.05 -16.89 -10.93
C ILE A 150 -2.74 -16.48 -11.60
N PRO A 151 -2.72 -15.61 -12.63
CA PRO A 151 -1.47 -15.17 -13.24
C PRO A 151 -0.50 -14.49 -12.29
N PHE A 152 -1.01 -13.73 -11.31
CA PHE A 152 -0.14 -13.06 -10.33
C PHE A 152 0.49 -14.03 -9.33
N VAL A 153 -0.22 -15.09 -8.94
CA VAL A 153 0.35 -16.15 -8.09
C VAL A 153 1.41 -16.94 -8.89
N GLU A 154 1.16 -17.26 -10.15
CA GLU A 154 2.14 -17.92 -11.02
C GLU A 154 3.41 -17.06 -11.24
N ILE A 155 3.25 -15.75 -11.42
CA ILE A 155 4.39 -14.82 -11.49
C ILE A 155 5.14 -14.81 -10.15
N MET A 156 4.46 -14.78 -9.01
CA MET A 156 5.09 -14.81 -7.69
C MET A 156 5.86 -16.12 -7.45
N GLU A 157 5.31 -17.24 -7.89
CA GLU A 157 5.99 -18.54 -7.80
C GLU A 157 7.31 -18.53 -8.57
N LYS A 158 7.32 -17.98 -9.80
CA LYS A 158 8.55 -17.81 -10.60
C LYS A 158 9.52 -16.80 -10.00
N LEU A 159 9.01 -15.69 -9.48
CA LEU A 159 9.78 -14.63 -8.83
C LEU A 159 10.39 -15.11 -7.52
N LYS A 160 9.70 -15.95 -6.79
CA LYS A 160 9.88 -16.37 -5.39
C LYS A 160 9.55 -15.24 -4.39
N PRO A 161 8.69 -15.49 -3.39
CA PRO A 161 8.22 -14.48 -2.41
C PRO A 161 9.37 -13.71 -1.73
N LYS A 162 10.45 -14.41 -1.38
CA LYS A 162 11.65 -13.81 -0.77
C LYS A 162 12.25 -12.67 -1.63
N ASN A 163 12.16 -12.76 -2.95
CA ASN A 163 12.64 -11.68 -3.82
C ASN A 163 11.67 -10.49 -3.78
N SER A 164 10.37 -10.74 -3.78
CA SER A 164 9.34 -9.69 -3.62
C SER A 164 9.54 -8.92 -2.32
N ILE A 165 9.73 -9.61 -1.19
CA ILE A 165 9.98 -9.01 0.13
C ILE A 165 11.15 -8.03 0.07
N LYS A 166 12.28 -8.42 -0.53
CA LYS A 166 13.46 -7.52 -0.67
C LYS A 166 13.14 -6.22 -1.43
N TYR A 167 12.24 -6.26 -2.40
CA TYR A 167 11.81 -5.04 -3.10
C TYR A 167 10.89 -4.20 -2.22
N LEU A 168 9.94 -4.81 -1.53
CA LEU A 168 9.04 -4.11 -0.61
C LEU A 168 9.82 -3.42 0.52
N GLU A 169 10.81 -4.11 1.12
CA GLU A 169 11.71 -3.53 2.14
C GLU A 169 12.48 -2.31 1.59
N LYS A 170 13.04 -2.42 0.38
CA LYS A 170 13.72 -1.29 -0.28
C LYS A 170 12.80 -0.11 -0.54
N MET A 171 11.51 -0.36 -0.76
CA MET A 171 10.48 0.66 -0.94
C MET A 171 9.90 1.19 0.38
N GLY A 172 10.48 0.81 1.52
CA GLY A 172 10.12 1.35 2.83
C GLY A 172 8.97 0.64 3.53
N VAL A 173 8.59 -0.57 3.10
CA VAL A 173 7.63 -1.40 3.83
C VAL A 173 8.37 -2.08 4.99
N THR A 174 7.99 -1.74 6.22
CA THR A 174 8.68 -2.19 7.45
C THR A 174 7.85 -3.16 8.30
N THR A 175 6.66 -3.52 7.84
CA THR A 175 5.70 -4.34 8.59
C THR A 175 5.73 -5.82 8.21
N LEU A 176 6.59 -6.18 7.25
CA LEU A 176 6.74 -7.56 6.78
C LEU A 176 7.29 -8.49 7.87
N THR A 177 6.84 -9.74 7.84
CA THR A 177 7.24 -10.81 8.74
C THR A 177 7.75 -12.02 7.95
N GLU A 178 8.27 -13.04 8.63
CA GLU A 178 8.70 -14.30 7.98
C GLU A 178 7.52 -15.05 7.34
N GLU A 179 6.32 -14.91 7.89
CA GLU A 179 5.08 -15.52 7.39
C GLU A 179 4.67 -14.96 6.03
N ASP A 180 5.06 -13.73 5.72
CA ASP A 180 4.80 -13.09 4.43
C ASP A 180 5.64 -13.70 3.28
N ASN A 181 6.62 -14.57 3.61
CA ASN A 181 7.41 -15.30 2.62
C ASN A 181 6.63 -16.47 2.00
N SER A 182 5.48 -16.16 1.43
CA SER A 182 4.53 -17.15 0.90
C SER A 182 3.78 -16.59 -0.32
N LEU A 183 3.17 -17.48 -1.11
CA LEU A 183 2.46 -17.10 -2.35
C LEU A 183 1.28 -16.13 -2.13
N PRO A 184 0.50 -16.18 -1.03
CA PRO A 184 -0.55 -15.20 -0.74
C PRO A 184 -0.09 -13.74 -0.77
N LEU A 185 1.20 -13.46 -0.57
CA LEU A 185 1.78 -12.11 -0.75
C LEU A 185 1.44 -11.51 -2.13
N ALA A 186 1.33 -12.33 -3.17
CA ALA A 186 0.95 -11.88 -4.52
C ALA A 186 -0.40 -11.16 -4.57
N LEU A 187 -1.30 -11.52 -3.66
CA LEU A 187 -2.67 -11.03 -3.58
C LEU A 187 -2.92 -10.10 -2.39
N GLY A 188 -1.86 -9.75 -1.65
CA GLY A 188 -1.94 -8.88 -0.48
C GLY A 188 -2.37 -9.58 0.80
N GLY A 189 -2.27 -10.91 0.83
CA GLY A 189 -2.41 -11.71 2.05
C GLY A 189 -1.16 -11.55 2.91
N LEU A 190 -1.17 -10.55 3.78
CA LEU A 190 -0.08 -10.19 4.68
C LEU A 190 -0.46 -10.50 6.12
N GLU A 191 0.51 -10.92 6.93
CA GLU A 191 0.30 -11.19 8.36
C GLU A 191 -0.18 -9.92 9.10
N LYS A 192 0.60 -8.86 9.04
CA LYS A 192 0.25 -7.58 9.67
C LYS A 192 -0.44 -6.61 8.71
N GLY A 193 -0.04 -6.62 7.46
CA GLY A 193 -0.50 -5.65 6.47
C GLY A 193 0.43 -4.43 6.34
N ILE A 194 -0.03 -3.43 5.58
CA ILE A 194 0.72 -2.21 5.24
C ILE A 194 -0.16 -0.99 5.55
N SER A 195 0.44 0.10 6.03
CA SER A 195 -0.28 1.35 6.23
C SER A 195 -0.46 2.12 4.91
N PRO A 196 -1.49 2.99 4.81
CA PRO A 196 -1.65 3.87 3.65
C PRO A 196 -0.39 4.69 3.33
N LEU A 197 0.31 5.18 4.36
CA LEU A 197 1.56 5.94 4.17
C LEU A 197 2.65 5.07 3.54
N GLN A 198 2.87 3.86 4.04
CA GLN A 198 3.87 2.94 3.48
C GLN A 198 3.51 2.54 2.05
N MET A 199 2.22 2.28 1.78
CA MET A 199 1.76 1.91 0.44
C MET A 199 1.96 3.05 -0.57
N ALA A 200 1.58 4.27 -0.20
CA ALA A 200 1.79 5.46 -1.02
C ALA A 200 3.28 5.75 -1.22
N GLY A 201 4.09 5.60 -0.17
CA GLY A 201 5.55 5.74 -0.22
C GLY A 201 6.20 4.73 -1.16
N ALA A 202 5.80 3.46 -1.09
CA ALA A 202 6.31 2.41 -1.95
C ALA A 202 6.02 2.68 -3.44
N VAL A 203 4.81 3.17 -3.77
CA VAL A 203 4.45 3.56 -5.14
C VAL A 203 5.26 4.80 -5.57
N SER A 204 5.40 5.80 -4.71
CA SER A 204 6.18 7.01 -5.00
C SER A 204 7.66 6.69 -5.23
N TYR A 205 8.23 5.77 -4.46
CA TYR A 205 9.62 5.31 -4.63
C TYR A 205 9.88 4.78 -6.05
N THR A 206 8.93 4.07 -6.65
CA THR A 206 9.07 3.55 -8.02
C THR A 206 9.22 4.65 -9.07
N HIS A 207 8.71 5.84 -8.82
CA HIS A 207 8.83 6.99 -9.71
C HIS A 207 10.11 7.81 -9.48
N LEU A 208 10.61 7.84 -8.24
CA LEU A 208 11.79 8.62 -7.86
C LEU A 208 13.10 7.91 -8.12
N THR A 209 13.14 6.60 -7.99
CA THR A 209 14.38 5.83 -7.89
C THR A 209 14.60 4.81 -9.00
N LEU A 210 13.62 4.55 -9.86
CA LEU A 210 13.89 3.81 -11.08
C LEU A 210 14.83 4.65 -11.95
N PRO A 211 16.10 4.25 -12.12
CA PRO A 211 16.98 5.00 -12.99
C PRO A 211 16.39 4.97 -14.38
N THR A 212 16.16 6.14 -14.95
CA THR A 212 15.81 6.33 -16.36
C THR A 212 16.99 5.95 -17.27
N ASN A 213 17.68 4.89 -16.96
CA ASN A 213 18.72 4.31 -17.80
C ASN A 213 18.12 3.28 -18.76
N SER A 214 17.05 3.66 -19.44
CA SER A 214 16.67 3.05 -20.70
C SER A 214 17.27 3.90 -21.82
N ARG A 215 18.53 3.71 -22.11
CA ARG A 215 19.11 3.98 -23.42
C ARG A 215 19.36 2.65 -24.11
#